data_569eedb632765b29d96498ef4883e5a8
#
_entry.id   569eedb632765b29d96498ef4883e5a8
#
_cell.length_a   1.000
_cell.length_b   1.000
_cell.length_c   1.000
_cell.angle_alpha   90.00
_cell.angle_beta   90.00
_cell.angle_gamma   90.00
#
_symmetry.space_group_name_H-M   'P 1'
#
loop_
_entity.id
_entity.type
_entity.pdbx_description
1 polymer ?
#
loop_
_entity_poly.entity_id
_entity_poly.type
_entity_poly.pdbx_seq_one_letter_code
_entity_poly.pdbx_strand_id
1 'polypeptide(L)'
;ISTCFLWNILPENSYMMQALIVSFISIFAMEITFVFYNSLLSSVAKPNQMGFVSGISWGFGYFGAIACLLLALFIFIQAKEPPFGLTWDNAGPVRATMILAAVWLFVFSIPAFIFISEKKTNIQKINPVKRLINGFNIILSIPGLLRFMIARMLYTDGLTVVFAFAGIYAAKVFDFPQDKVIMFAIAVNIFCGIGAIAGGIIEDRIGAF
;
A
#
# COMPACT_ATOMS: atom_id res chain seq x y z
N ILE A 1 -6.96 -11.36 -3.58
CA ILE A 1 -8.23 -12.11 -3.75
C ILE A 1 -9.40 -11.24 -3.28
N SER A 2 -9.39 -10.69 -2.04
CA SER A 2 -10.48 -9.85 -1.53
C SER A 2 -10.78 -8.65 -2.45
N THR A 3 -9.76 -8.00 -2.98
CA THR A 3 -9.90 -6.88 -3.92
C THR A 3 -10.69 -7.25 -5.19
N CYS A 4 -10.62 -8.50 -5.65
CA CYS A 4 -11.42 -8.95 -6.80
C CYS A 4 -12.93 -8.95 -6.51
N PHE A 5 -13.34 -9.14 -5.26
CA PHE A 5 -14.76 -9.11 -4.89
C PHE A 5 -15.36 -7.71 -5.00
N LEU A 6 -14.54 -6.65 -4.99
CA LEU A 6 -15.01 -5.28 -5.24
C LEU A 6 -15.59 -5.11 -6.65
N TRP A 7 -15.24 -5.96 -7.59
CA TRP A 7 -15.85 -6.00 -8.91
C TRP A 7 -17.37 -6.25 -8.86
N ASN A 8 -17.85 -7.09 -7.92
CA ASN A 8 -19.25 -7.45 -7.81
C ASN A 8 -20.12 -6.37 -7.14
N ILE A 9 -19.49 -5.31 -6.63
CA ILE A 9 -20.17 -4.23 -5.91
C ILE A 9 -20.64 -3.19 -6.92
N LEU A 10 -21.96 -2.99 -6.98
CA LEU A 10 -22.58 -1.95 -7.81
C LEU A 10 -22.64 -0.62 -7.07
N PRO A 11 -22.67 0.52 -7.77
CA PRO A 11 -22.76 1.85 -7.17
C PRO A 11 -24.18 2.17 -6.69
N GLU A 12 -24.73 1.32 -5.84
CA GLU A 12 -26.05 1.40 -5.24
C GLU A 12 -25.97 1.33 -3.71
N ASN A 13 -26.90 1.99 -3.03
CA ASN A 13 -26.94 2.00 -1.57
C ASN A 13 -27.10 0.61 -0.94
N SER A 14 -27.73 -0.32 -1.66
CA SER A 14 -27.90 -1.73 -1.25
C SER A 14 -26.56 -2.46 -1.04
N TYR A 15 -25.53 -2.07 -1.79
CA TYR A 15 -24.19 -2.68 -1.71
C TYR A 15 -23.24 -1.99 -0.72
N MET A 16 -23.68 -0.90 -0.05
CA MET A 16 -22.81 -0.11 0.83
C MET A 16 -22.15 -0.94 1.93
N MET A 17 -22.92 -1.79 2.61
CA MET A 17 -22.39 -2.64 3.69
C MET A 17 -21.39 -3.68 3.15
N GLN A 18 -21.67 -4.26 2.00
CA GLN A 18 -20.77 -5.21 1.35
C GLN A 18 -19.47 -4.53 0.92
N ALA A 19 -19.55 -3.30 0.37
CA ALA A 19 -18.40 -2.49 0.01
C ALA A 19 -17.48 -2.23 1.22
N LEU A 20 -18.08 -1.84 2.35
CA LEU A 20 -17.36 -1.58 3.60
C LEU A 20 -16.65 -2.85 4.11
N ILE A 21 -17.35 -3.98 4.17
CA ILE A 21 -16.79 -5.24 4.66
C ILE A 21 -15.63 -5.71 3.77
N VAL A 22 -15.83 -5.74 2.45
CA VAL A 22 -14.80 -6.20 1.51
C VAL A 22 -13.59 -5.27 1.51
N SER A 23 -13.81 -3.95 1.57
CA SER A 23 -12.73 -2.96 1.69
C SER A 23 -11.97 -3.13 2.99
N PHE A 24 -12.66 -3.30 4.12
CA PHE A 24 -12.04 -3.56 5.42
C PHE A 24 -11.13 -4.80 5.38
N ILE A 25 -11.65 -5.92 4.86
CA ILE A 25 -10.87 -7.17 4.74
C ILE A 25 -9.66 -6.96 3.84
N SER A 26 -9.80 -6.21 2.73
CA SER A 26 -8.72 -5.95 1.79
C SER A 26 -7.62 -5.09 2.40
N ILE A 27 -7.97 -4.02 3.09
CA ILE A 27 -7.03 -3.13 3.79
C ILE A 27 -6.35 -3.89 4.91
N PHE A 28 -7.09 -4.62 5.73
CA PHE A 28 -6.53 -5.42 6.83
C PHE A 28 -5.51 -6.45 6.34
N ALA A 29 -5.82 -7.18 5.25
CA ALA A 29 -4.90 -8.13 4.64
C ALA A 29 -3.64 -7.44 4.08
N MET A 30 -3.79 -6.24 3.55
CA MET A 30 -2.67 -5.44 3.04
C MET A 30 -1.74 -4.99 4.16
N GLU A 31 -2.28 -4.50 5.28
CA GLU A 31 -1.50 -4.10 6.46
C GLU A 31 -0.70 -5.28 7.05
N ILE A 32 -1.31 -6.46 7.13
CA ILE A 32 -0.59 -7.69 7.54
C ILE A 32 0.57 -7.97 6.57
N THR A 33 0.36 -7.82 5.27
CA THR A 33 1.41 -8.02 4.26
C THR A 33 2.58 -7.05 4.46
N PHE A 34 2.31 -5.79 4.81
CA PHE A 34 3.36 -4.81 5.11
C PHE A 34 4.19 -5.19 6.34
N VAL A 35 3.59 -5.80 7.37
CA VAL A 35 4.33 -6.29 8.54
C VAL A 35 5.34 -7.36 8.12
N PHE A 36 4.93 -8.34 7.32
CA PHE A 36 5.84 -9.37 6.80
C PHE A 36 6.90 -8.78 5.87
N TYR A 37 6.51 -7.92 4.95
CA TYR A 37 7.43 -7.25 4.03
C TYR A 37 8.53 -6.48 4.78
N ASN A 38 8.15 -5.67 5.76
CA ASN A 38 9.12 -4.91 6.55
C ASN A 38 10.05 -5.82 7.38
N SER A 39 9.58 -6.97 7.83
CA SER A 39 10.42 -7.93 8.55
C SER A 39 11.52 -8.55 7.68
N LEU A 40 11.30 -8.64 6.36
CA LEU A 40 12.27 -9.18 5.41
C LEU A 40 13.42 -8.20 5.12
N LEU A 41 13.24 -6.90 5.34
CA LEU A 41 14.26 -5.88 5.07
C LEU A 41 15.58 -6.22 5.79
N SER A 42 15.51 -6.60 7.06
CA SER A 42 16.68 -6.96 7.86
C SER A 42 17.40 -8.23 7.39
N SER A 43 16.74 -9.07 6.59
CA SER A 43 17.34 -10.28 6.02
C SER A 43 17.98 -10.03 4.65
N VAL A 44 17.58 -8.97 3.95
CA VAL A 44 18.02 -8.65 2.59
C VAL A 44 19.06 -7.53 2.58
N ALA A 45 18.93 -6.53 3.46
CA ALA A 45 19.81 -5.37 3.52
C ALA A 45 20.88 -5.51 4.60
N LYS A 46 22.10 -4.97 4.32
CA LYS A 46 23.14 -4.81 5.34
C LYS A 46 22.78 -3.61 6.25
N PRO A 47 23.23 -3.60 7.52
CA PRO A 47 22.91 -2.52 8.46
C PRO A 47 23.24 -1.11 7.97
N ASN A 48 24.32 -0.96 7.21
CA ASN A 48 24.78 0.33 6.68
C ASN A 48 24.14 0.71 5.32
N GLN A 49 23.16 -0.05 4.85
CA GLN A 49 22.47 0.16 3.57
C GLN A 49 20.96 0.01 3.72
N MET A 50 20.46 -0.01 4.96
CA MET A 50 19.04 -0.25 5.21
C MET A 50 18.16 0.90 4.71
N GLY A 51 18.59 2.14 4.87
CA GLY A 51 17.91 3.32 4.35
C GLY A 51 17.82 3.30 2.82
N PHE A 52 18.93 3.05 2.15
CA PHE A 52 19.00 2.98 0.69
C PHE A 52 18.12 1.87 0.13
N VAL A 53 18.21 0.64 0.66
CA VAL A 53 17.40 -0.49 0.20
C VAL A 53 15.92 -0.25 0.46
N SER A 54 15.56 0.29 1.62
CA SER A 54 14.19 0.67 1.95
C SER A 54 13.67 1.76 1.02
N GLY A 55 14.45 2.85 0.85
CA GLY A 55 14.09 3.97 -0.01
C GLY A 55 13.89 3.59 -1.47
N ILE A 56 14.78 2.76 -2.03
CA ILE A 56 14.64 2.21 -3.39
C ILE A 56 13.39 1.32 -3.48
N SER A 57 13.16 0.45 -2.51
CA SER A 57 12.01 -0.46 -2.53
C SER A 57 10.69 0.31 -2.54
N TRP A 58 10.57 1.34 -1.71
CA TRP A 58 9.42 2.24 -1.71
C TRP A 58 9.32 3.05 -3.00
N GLY A 59 10.45 3.57 -3.52
CA GLY A 59 10.52 4.27 -4.79
C GLY A 59 10.00 3.43 -5.95
N PHE A 60 10.46 2.20 -6.09
CA PHE A 60 9.93 1.26 -7.10
C PHE A 60 8.45 0.95 -6.90
N GLY A 61 7.98 0.88 -5.65
CA GLY A 61 6.56 0.73 -5.34
C GLY A 61 5.73 1.89 -5.91
N TYR A 62 6.15 3.13 -5.72
CA TYR A 62 5.49 4.31 -6.29
C TYR A 62 5.52 4.31 -7.83
N PHE A 63 6.64 3.98 -8.46
CA PHE A 63 6.71 3.86 -9.92
C PHE A 63 5.83 2.72 -10.45
N GLY A 64 5.76 1.60 -9.73
CA GLY A 64 4.82 0.51 -10.03
C GLY A 64 3.36 0.97 -9.94
N ALA A 65 3.02 1.76 -8.93
CA ALA A 65 1.69 2.35 -8.80
C ALA A 65 1.37 3.31 -9.96
N ILE A 66 2.34 4.13 -10.41
CA ILE A 66 2.16 5.00 -11.58
C ILE A 66 1.87 4.16 -12.83
N ALA A 67 2.62 3.09 -13.07
CA ALA A 67 2.38 2.22 -14.22
C ALA A 67 0.97 1.61 -14.18
N CYS A 68 0.53 1.12 -13.02
CA CYS A 68 -0.83 0.60 -12.85
C CYS A 68 -1.91 1.68 -13.07
N LEU A 69 -1.70 2.89 -12.56
CA LEU A 69 -2.62 4.03 -12.75
C LEU A 69 -2.70 4.46 -14.22
N LEU A 70 -1.58 4.48 -14.94
CA LEU A 70 -1.56 4.76 -16.38
C LEU A 70 -2.33 3.70 -17.17
N LEU A 71 -2.16 2.43 -16.85
CA LEU A 71 -2.96 1.36 -17.46
C LEU A 71 -4.45 1.54 -17.16
N ALA A 72 -4.81 1.83 -15.90
CA ALA A 72 -6.19 2.10 -15.52
C ALA A 72 -6.78 3.30 -16.31
N LEU A 73 -5.99 4.38 -16.42
CA LEU A 73 -6.41 5.60 -17.11
C LEU A 73 -6.65 5.35 -18.59
N PHE A 74 -5.66 4.81 -19.30
CA PHE A 74 -5.73 4.68 -20.76
C PHE A 74 -6.61 3.53 -21.23
N ILE A 75 -6.62 2.40 -20.49
CA ILE A 75 -7.37 1.21 -20.92
C ILE A 75 -8.84 1.31 -20.52
N PHE A 76 -9.16 1.85 -19.33
CA PHE A 76 -10.51 1.78 -18.78
C PHE A 76 -11.20 3.15 -18.73
N ILE A 77 -10.52 4.21 -18.32
CA ILE A 77 -11.18 5.49 -18.01
C ILE A 77 -11.26 6.41 -19.23
N GLN A 78 -10.19 6.55 -20.02
CA GLN A 78 -10.16 7.42 -21.20
C GLN A 78 -10.48 6.68 -22.50
N ALA A 79 -10.70 5.37 -22.46
CA ALA A 79 -11.07 4.61 -23.66
C ALA A 79 -12.44 5.07 -24.17
N LYS A 80 -12.51 5.40 -25.47
CA LYS A 80 -13.78 5.76 -26.13
C LYS A 80 -14.77 4.59 -26.09
N GLU A 81 -14.28 3.38 -26.28
CA GLU A 81 -15.00 2.13 -26.12
C GLU A 81 -14.25 1.29 -25.07
N PRO A 82 -14.76 1.22 -23.84
CA PRO A 82 -14.11 0.42 -22.82
C PRO A 82 -14.03 -1.06 -23.25
N PRO A 83 -12.87 -1.72 -23.02
CA PRO A 83 -12.69 -3.11 -23.43
C PRO A 83 -13.68 -4.04 -22.71
N PHE A 84 -13.86 -5.25 -23.26
CA PHE A 84 -14.73 -6.28 -22.70
C PHE A 84 -16.22 -5.92 -22.62
N GLY A 85 -16.69 -4.95 -23.41
CA GLY A 85 -18.10 -4.55 -23.40
C GLY A 85 -18.56 -3.85 -22.12
N LEU A 86 -17.65 -3.25 -21.37
CA LEU A 86 -17.96 -2.52 -20.14
C LEU A 86 -18.79 -1.28 -20.44
N THR A 87 -19.85 -1.06 -19.68
CA THR A 87 -20.73 0.10 -19.78
C THR A 87 -20.50 1.05 -18.60
N TRP A 88 -20.73 2.35 -18.82
CA TRP A 88 -20.64 3.36 -17.77
C TRP A 88 -21.84 3.38 -16.83
N ASP A 89 -22.99 2.81 -17.24
CA ASP A 89 -24.23 2.79 -16.44
C ASP A 89 -24.04 2.20 -15.04
N ASN A 90 -23.20 1.17 -14.93
CA ASN A 90 -22.86 0.52 -13.66
C ASN A 90 -21.43 0.80 -13.21
N ALA A 91 -20.82 1.90 -13.65
CA ALA A 91 -19.42 2.23 -13.39
C ALA A 91 -18.45 1.07 -13.76
N GLY A 92 -18.77 0.31 -14.81
CA GLY A 92 -18.02 -0.87 -15.25
C GLY A 92 -16.53 -0.63 -15.41
N PRO A 93 -16.09 0.43 -16.15
CA PRO A 93 -14.67 0.75 -16.31
C PRO A 93 -13.96 1.03 -14.98
N VAL A 94 -14.61 1.72 -14.04
CA VAL A 94 -14.05 2.00 -12.70
C VAL A 94 -13.91 0.72 -11.88
N ARG A 95 -14.92 -0.13 -11.89
CA ARG A 95 -14.90 -1.42 -11.19
C ARG A 95 -13.82 -2.35 -11.76
N ALA A 96 -13.58 -2.31 -13.07
CA ALA A 96 -12.52 -3.10 -13.72
C ALA A 96 -11.12 -2.73 -13.21
N THR A 97 -10.89 -1.50 -12.76
CA THR A 97 -9.61 -1.11 -12.15
C THR A 97 -9.31 -1.89 -10.87
N MET A 98 -10.32 -2.38 -10.15
CA MET A 98 -10.12 -3.23 -8.95
C MET A 98 -9.54 -4.60 -9.33
N ILE A 99 -9.98 -5.17 -10.46
CA ILE A 99 -9.41 -6.41 -11.01
C ILE A 99 -7.99 -6.15 -11.49
N LEU A 100 -7.75 -5.05 -12.21
CA LEU A 100 -6.41 -4.66 -12.64
C LEU A 100 -5.46 -4.58 -11.43
N ALA A 101 -5.85 -3.89 -10.37
CA ALA A 101 -5.04 -3.77 -9.16
C ALA A 101 -4.77 -5.13 -8.50
N ALA A 102 -5.76 -6.01 -8.46
CA ALA A 102 -5.59 -7.36 -7.90
C ALA A 102 -4.64 -8.23 -8.72
N VAL A 103 -4.74 -8.19 -10.06
CA VAL A 103 -3.83 -8.90 -10.98
C VAL A 103 -2.43 -8.31 -10.87
N TRP A 104 -2.30 -6.99 -10.83
CA TRP A 104 -1.03 -6.28 -10.65
C TRP A 104 -0.32 -6.75 -9.39
N LEU A 105 -1.01 -6.70 -8.25
CA LEU A 105 -0.47 -7.17 -6.97
C LEU A 105 -0.04 -8.64 -7.05
N PHE A 106 -0.86 -9.50 -7.63
CA PHE A 106 -0.58 -10.93 -7.76
C PHE A 106 0.68 -11.17 -8.59
N VAL A 107 0.76 -10.59 -9.80
CA VAL A 107 1.89 -10.80 -10.72
C VAL A 107 3.20 -10.30 -10.11
N PHE A 108 3.20 -9.10 -9.53
CA PHE A 108 4.41 -8.51 -8.94
C PHE A 108 4.77 -9.07 -7.57
N SER A 109 3.89 -9.85 -6.93
CA SER A 109 4.23 -10.61 -5.72
C SER A 109 4.96 -11.92 -6.03
N ILE A 110 4.80 -12.50 -7.22
CA ILE A 110 5.41 -13.79 -7.60
C ILE A 110 6.92 -13.83 -7.37
N PRO A 111 7.71 -12.82 -7.78
CA PRO A 111 9.15 -12.83 -7.54
C PRO A 111 9.53 -12.95 -6.07
N ALA A 112 8.76 -12.33 -5.16
CA ALA A 112 9.02 -12.43 -3.74
C ALA A 112 8.90 -13.88 -3.24
N PHE A 113 7.91 -14.63 -3.71
CA PHE A 113 7.75 -16.04 -3.35
C PHE A 113 8.81 -16.96 -3.97
N ILE A 114 9.36 -16.59 -5.13
CA ILE A 114 10.38 -17.41 -5.83
C ILE A 114 11.78 -17.16 -5.26
N PHE A 115 12.14 -15.90 -5.03
CA PHE A 115 13.52 -15.51 -4.73
C PHE A 115 13.82 -15.34 -3.25
N ILE A 116 12.81 -15.10 -2.40
CA ILE A 116 13.03 -14.94 -0.96
C ILE A 116 12.92 -16.31 -0.30
N SER A 117 14.08 -16.89 0.08
CA SER A 117 14.10 -18.10 0.90
C SER A 117 14.15 -17.73 2.37
N GLU A 118 13.20 -18.23 3.14
CA GLU A 118 13.20 -18.08 4.59
C GLU A 118 14.36 -18.91 5.18
N LYS A 119 15.25 -18.24 5.96
CA LYS A 119 16.19 -18.95 6.80
C LYS A 119 15.38 -19.66 7.89
N LYS A 120 15.40 -21.00 7.87
CA LYS A 120 14.83 -21.82 8.95
C LYS A 120 15.51 -21.48 10.27
N THR A 121 14.97 -20.53 11.00
CA THR A 121 15.38 -20.30 12.38
C THR A 121 14.71 -21.38 13.23
N ASN A 122 15.46 -22.04 14.08
CA ASN A 122 14.91 -22.98 15.08
C ASN A 122 14.01 -22.17 16.04
N ILE A 123 12.77 -22.01 15.64
CA ILE A 123 11.77 -21.31 16.46
C ILE A 123 11.42 -22.27 17.59
N GLN A 124 11.92 -21.99 18.79
CA GLN A 124 11.35 -22.61 19.98
C GLN A 124 9.84 -22.42 19.94
N LYS A 125 9.08 -23.49 20.16
CA LYS A 125 7.60 -23.47 20.19
C LYS A 125 7.12 -22.65 21.40
N ILE A 126 7.26 -21.34 21.32
CA ILE A 126 6.75 -20.40 22.33
C ILE A 126 5.30 -20.12 21.96
N ASN A 127 4.41 -20.20 22.95
CA ASN A 127 3.01 -19.82 22.77
C ASN A 127 2.91 -18.41 22.18
N PRO A 128 2.21 -18.21 21.02
CA PRO A 128 2.13 -16.92 20.35
C PRO A 128 1.63 -15.77 21.26
N VAL A 129 0.68 -16.07 22.14
CA VAL A 129 0.15 -15.09 23.12
C VAL A 129 1.24 -14.66 24.11
N LYS A 130 2.02 -15.63 24.63
CA LYS A 130 3.13 -15.32 25.55
C LYS A 130 4.21 -14.49 24.86
N ARG A 131 4.45 -14.72 23.57
CA ARG A 131 5.40 -13.94 22.76
C ARG A 131 4.92 -12.50 22.58
N LEU A 132 3.61 -12.30 22.34
CA LEU A 132 3.00 -10.98 22.27
C LEU A 132 3.10 -10.20 23.58
N ILE A 133 2.76 -10.85 24.70
CA ILE A 133 2.85 -10.24 26.04
C ILE A 133 4.30 -9.87 26.36
N ASN A 134 5.25 -10.76 26.09
CA ASN A 134 6.67 -10.46 26.27
C ASN A 134 7.14 -9.29 25.40
N GLY A 135 6.70 -9.23 24.14
CA GLY A 135 7.00 -8.09 23.26
C GLY A 135 6.46 -6.76 23.82
N PHE A 136 5.24 -6.77 24.35
CA PHE A 136 4.66 -5.60 25.00
C PHE A 136 5.42 -5.17 26.26
N ASN A 137 5.83 -6.13 27.09
CA ASN A 137 6.65 -5.85 28.27
C ASN A 137 8.03 -5.26 27.90
N ILE A 138 8.64 -5.71 26.81
CA ILE A 138 9.88 -5.13 26.29
C ILE A 138 9.67 -3.68 25.88
N ILE A 139 8.57 -3.37 25.19
CA ILE A 139 8.25 -1.99 24.80
C ILE A 139 8.13 -1.08 26.03
N LEU A 140 7.48 -1.57 27.08
CA LEU A 140 7.32 -0.81 28.33
C LEU A 140 8.63 -0.66 29.11
N SER A 141 9.55 -1.61 28.97
CA SER A 141 10.83 -1.62 29.70
C SER A 141 11.88 -0.66 29.12
N ILE A 142 11.75 -0.28 27.84
CA ILE A 142 12.70 0.63 27.19
C ILE A 142 12.20 2.07 27.32
N PRO A 143 12.92 2.97 28.02
CA PRO A 143 12.51 4.34 28.19
C PRO A 143 12.35 5.05 26.84
N GLY A 144 11.19 5.70 26.62
CA GLY A 144 10.90 6.44 25.39
C GLY A 144 10.36 5.62 24.23
N LEU A 145 10.52 4.29 24.20
CA LEU A 145 10.07 3.46 23.09
C LEU A 145 8.54 3.53 22.90
N LEU A 146 7.78 3.50 23.97
CA LEU A 146 6.31 3.65 23.90
C LEU A 146 5.91 5.02 23.31
N ARG A 147 6.58 6.10 23.74
CA ARG A 147 6.30 7.45 23.19
C ARG A 147 6.64 7.53 21.70
N PHE A 148 7.75 6.94 21.30
CA PHE A 148 8.14 6.84 19.90
C PHE A 148 7.10 6.08 19.08
N MET A 149 6.61 4.94 19.58
CA MET A 149 5.60 4.13 18.88
C MET A 149 4.28 4.88 18.74
N ILE A 150 3.82 5.59 19.78
CA ILE A 150 2.61 6.42 19.71
C ILE A 150 2.80 7.56 18.71
N ALA A 151 3.93 8.26 18.75
CA ALA A 151 4.22 9.34 17.81
C ALA A 151 4.24 8.84 16.35
N ARG A 152 4.87 7.67 16.13
CA ARG A 152 4.90 7.02 14.81
C ARG A 152 3.49 6.62 14.34
N MET A 153 2.68 6.06 15.24
CA MET A 153 1.29 5.69 14.93
C MET A 153 0.50 6.92 14.47
N LEU A 154 0.51 8.00 15.25
CA LEU A 154 -0.21 9.23 14.93
C LEU A 154 0.29 9.88 13.62
N TYR A 155 1.61 9.87 13.40
CA TYR A 155 2.20 10.35 12.15
C TYR A 155 1.74 9.52 10.94
N THR A 156 1.80 8.20 11.06
CA THR A 156 1.40 7.28 9.98
C THR A 156 -0.09 7.41 9.68
N ASP A 157 -0.93 7.51 10.71
CA ASP A 157 -2.39 7.72 10.54
C ASP A 157 -2.66 9.05 9.83
N GLY A 158 -2.00 10.13 10.24
CA GLY A 158 -2.13 11.43 9.58
C GLY A 158 -1.72 11.37 8.10
N LEU A 159 -0.62 10.70 7.78
CA LEU A 159 -0.15 10.52 6.42
C LEU A 159 -1.14 9.69 5.58
N THR A 160 -1.66 8.61 6.14
CA THR A 160 -2.67 7.74 5.49
C THR A 160 -3.95 8.53 5.18
N VAL A 161 -4.41 9.38 6.10
CA VAL A 161 -5.58 10.25 5.89
C VAL A 161 -5.32 11.21 4.73
N VAL A 162 -4.14 11.86 4.67
CA VAL A 162 -3.80 12.75 3.55
C VAL A 162 -3.88 12.03 2.23
N PHE A 163 -3.28 10.84 2.10
CA PHE A 163 -3.34 10.06 0.86
C PHE A 163 -4.75 9.60 0.51
N ALA A 164 -5.53 9.11 1.49
CA ALA A 164 -6.88 8.62 1.26
C ALA A 164 -7.85 9.73 0.83
N PHE A 165 -7.73 10.92 1.45
CA PHE A 165 -8.65 12.02 1.18
C PHE A 165 -8.21 12.95 0.06
N ALA A 166 -6.95 12.96 -0.34
CA ALA A 166 -6.44 13.85 -1.39
C ALA A 166 -7.23 13.73 -2.71
N GLY A 167 -7.52 12.51 -3.15
CA GLY A 167 -8.33 12.28 -4.35
C GLY A 167 -9.78 12.70 -4.19
N ILE A 168 -10.38 12.42 -3.02
CA ILE A 168 -11.76 12.83 -2.72
C ILE A 168 -11.85 14.35 -2.65
N TYR A 169 -10.87 15.01 -2.03
CA TYR A 169 -10.79 16.46 -1.94
C TYR A 169 -10.67 17.10 -3.33
N ALA A 170 -9.80 16.56 -4.18
CA ALA A 170 -9.65 17.03 -5.56
C ALA A 170 -10.97 16.90 -6.35
N ALA A 171 -11.68 15.79 -6.19
CA ALA A 171 -12.95 15.57 -6.89
C ALA A 171 -14.09 16.43 -6.34
N LYS A 172 -14.17 16.63 -5.01
CA LYS A 172 -15.33 17.27 -4.37
C LYS A 172 -15.19 18.78 -4.18
N VAL A 173 -13.96 19.28 -3.99
CA VAL A 173 -13.70 20.70 -3.73
C VAL A 173 -13.29 21.44 -4.98
N PHE A 174 -12.51 20.79 -5.88
CA PHE A 174 -12.08 21.38 -7.12
C PHE A 174 -12.84 20.87 -8.37
N ASP A 175 -13.87 20.03 -8.17
CA ASP A 175 -14.68 19.44 -9.23
C ASP A 175 -13.83 18.78 -10.34
N PHE A 176 -12.72 18.15 -9.93
CA PHE A 176 -11.88 17.45 -10.90
C PHE A 176 -12.62 16.23 -11.45
N PRO A 177 -12.70 16.10 -12.78
CA PRO A 177 -13.19 14.88 -13.42
C PRO A 177 -12.22 13.71 -13.11
N GLN A 178 -12.70 12.50 -13.26
CA GLN A 178 -12.00 11.29 -12.80
C GLN A 178 -10.60 11.10 -13.42
N ASP A 179 -10.44 11.47 -14.69
CA ASP A 179 -9.15 11.46 -15.39
C ASP A 179 -8.14 12.40 -14.71
N LYS A 180 -8.55 13.63 -14.34
CA LYS A 180 -7.71 14.57 -13.61
C LYS A 180 -7.37 14.11 -12.20
N VAL A 181 -8.29 13.43 -11.52
CA VAL A 181 -8.00 12.82 -10.20
C VAL A 181 -6.91 11.76 -10.32
N ILE A 182 -6.94 10.93 -11.37
CA ILE A 182 -5.90 9.93 -11.62
C ILE A 182 -4.57 10.62 -11.99
N MET A 183 -4.58 11.64 -12.83
CA MET A 183 -3.37 12.41 -13.16
C MET A 183 -2.76 13.07 -11.92
N PHE A 184 -3.60 13.60 -11.02
CA PHE A 184 -3.16 14.12 -9.73
C PHE A 184 -2.50 13.03 -8.87
N ALA A 185 -3.11 11.84 -8.79
CA ALA A 185 -2.54 10.70 -8.07
C ALA A 185 -1.18 10.27 -8.66
N ILE A 186 -1.03 10.28 -9.99
CA ILE A 186 0.25 10.02 -10.66
C ILE A 186 1.31 11.04 -10.25
N ALA A 187 0.97 12.33 -10.26
CA ALA A 187 1.89 13.39 -9.86
C ALA A 187 2.35 13.23 -8.40
N VAL A 188 1.42 12.94 -7.49
CA VAL A 188 1.74 12.66 -6.08
C VAL A 188 2.70 11.47 -5.97
N ASN A 189 2.45 10.37 -6.68
CA ASN A 189 3.32 9.19 -6.65
C ASN A 189 4.74 9.48 -7.18
N ILE A 190 4.89 10.35 -8.19
CA ILE A 190 6.21 10.78 -8.70
C ILE A 190 7.01 11.45 -7.57
N PHE A 191 6.42 12.44 -6.90
CA PHE A 191 7.09 13.16 -5.82
C PHE A 191 7.38 12.25 -4.62
N CYS A 192 6.46 11.36 -4.27
CA CYS A 192 6.68 10.37 -3.21
C CYS A 192 7.82 9.40 -3.56
N GLY A 193 7.89 8.93 -4.81
CA GLY A 193 8.95 8.03 -5.26
C GLY A 193 10.33 8.70 -5.20
N ILE A 194 10.43 9.93 -5.69
CA ILE A 194 11.67 10.73 -5.59
C ILE A 194 12.04 10.97 -4.13
N GLY A 195 11.06 11.36 -3.31
CA GLY A 195 11.26 11.61 -1.88
C GLY A 195 11.73 10.37 -1.11
N ALA A 196 11.17 9.20 -1.40
CA ALA A 196 11.55 7.94 -0.76
C ALA A 196 13.01 7.56 -1.09
N ILE A 197 13.42 7.66 -2.35
CA ILE A 197 14.79 7.36 -2.78
C ILE A 197 15.78 8.38 -2.16
N ALA A 198 15.47 9.66 -2.25
CA ALA A 198 16.32 10.71 -1.70
C ALA A 198 16.47 10.59 -0.18
N GLY A 199 15.35 10.33 0.53
CA GLY A 199 15.33 10.11 1.97
C GLY A 199 16.18 8.92 2.39
N GLY A 200 16.08 7.78 1.70
CA GLY A 200 16.91 6.61 1.98
C GLY A 200 18.42 6.86 1.80
N ILE A 201 18.81 7.61 0.77
CA ILE A 201 20.22 8.00 0.55
C ILE A 201 20.71 8.94 1.66
N ILE A 202 19.88 9.88 2.08
CA ILE A 202 20.20 10.84 3.14
C ILE A 202 20.36 10.12 4.48
N GLU A 203 19.43 9.21 4.81
CA GLU A 203 19.46 8.42 6.04
C GLU A 203 20.76 7.62 6.19
N ASP A 204 21.20 6.95 5.13
CA ASP A 204 22.44 6.16 5.17
C ASP A 204 23.71 7.03 5.29
N ARG A 205 23.66 8.31 4.86
CA ARG A 205 24.80 9.25 4.97
C ARG A 205 24.89 9.96 6.30
N ILE A 206 23.73 10.36 6.85
CA ILE A 206 23.66 11.18 8.07
C ILE A 206 23.52 10.28 9.31
N GLY A 207 23.03 9.07 9.13
CA GLY A 207 22.62 8.12 10.18
C GLY A 207 21.17 8.32 10.59
N ALA A 208 20.55 7.27 11.09
CA ALA A 208 19.24 7.35 11.73
C ALA A 208 19.42 8.01 13.11
N PHE A 209 18.81 9.17 13.32
CA PHE A 209 18.81 9.89 14.60
C PHE A 209 17.80 9.27 15.56
#